data_0ee777056bcc4af23799cc96aebbd2e8
#
_entry.id   0ee777056bcc4af23799cc96aebbd2e8
#
_cell.length_a   1.000
_cell.length_b   1.000
_cell.length_c   1.000
_cell.angle_alpha   90.00
_cell.angle_beta   90.00
_cell.angle_gamma   90.00
#
_symmetry.space_group_name_H-M   'P 1'
#
loop_
_entity.id
_entity.type
_entity.pdbx_description
1 polymer ?
#
loop_
_entity_poly.entity_id
_entity_poly.type
_entity_poly.pdbx_seq_one_letter_code
_entity_poly.pdbx_strand_id
1 'polypeptide(L)'
;MKNLKKIIAIIFLLICFAAVSQENTQTEIAIINQNLIDYKLTSIIPQTHTNITIITQIGNQNFNQNTIIANQSLIQLYQNGHFNSTDIYRVEAEVNEFIIQNGNGNTIHEMSIGNYNTIDNHYIQNGDNNRITSFGSNTISENLKIQINGNNASVIVINR
;
A
#
# COMPACT_ATOMS: atom_id res chain seq x y z
N MET A 1 -20.74 50.73 2.58
CA MET A 1 -20.05 50.14 1.41
C MET A 1 -18.52 50.03 1.56
N LYS A 2 -17.80 50.96 2.19
CA LYS A 2 -16.33 50.92 2.32
C LYS A 2 -15.84 49.75 3.23
N ASN A 3 -16.60 49.44 4.29
CA ASN A 3 -16.23 48.35 5.21
C ASN A 3 -16.51 46.94 4.66
N LEU A 4 -17.54 46.78 3.82
CA LEU A 4 -17.86 45.52 3.18
C LEU A 4 -16.76 45.08 2.18
N LYS A 5 -16.18 46.02 1.44
CA LYS A 5 -15.06 45.76 0.53
C LYS A 5 -13.80 45.32 1.27
N LYS A 6 -13.54 45.85 2.49
CA LYS A 6 -12.41 45.44 3.32
C LYS A 6 -12.59 44.02 3.88
N ILE A 7 -13.81 43.66 4.29
CA ILE A 7 -14.15 42.33 4.80
C ILE A 7 -13.99 41.27 3.68
N ILE A 8 -14.48 41.56 2.47
CA ILE A 8 -14.32 40.66 1.31
C ILE A 8 -12.85 40.49 0.96
N ALA A 9 -12.02 41.53 0.99
CA ALA A 9 -10.59 41.45 0.73
C ALA A 9 -9.85 40.60 1.77
N ILE A 10 -10.23 40.69 3.05
CA ILE A 10 -9.63 39.87 4.13
C ILE A 10 -10.03 38.38 3.98
N ILE A 11 -11.27 38.09 3.64
CA ILE A 11 -11.74 36.73 3.39
C ILE A 11 -11.01 36.13 2.18
N PHE A 12 -10.81 36.90 1.11
CA PHE A 12 -10.08 36.45 -0.07
C PHE A 12 -8.60 36.18 0.23
N LEU A 13 -7.98 37.00 1.08
CA LEU A 13 -6.61 36.84 1.54
C LEU A 13 -6.45 35.56 2.40
N LEU A 14 -7.40 35.27 3.28
CA LEU A 14 -7.44 34.06 4.12
C LEU A 14 -7.62 32.79 3.28
N ILE A 15 -8.42 32.83 2.22
CA ILE A 15 -8.59 31.70 1.29
C ILE A 15 -7.33 31.46 0.49
N CYS A 16 -6.59 32.50 0.06
CA CYS A 16 -5.31 32.37 -0.62
C CYS A 16 -4.22 31.76 0.29
N PHE A 17 -4.20 32.07 1.58
CA PHE A 17 -3.24 31.46 2.51
C PHE A 17 -3.55 30.00 2.81
N ALA A 18 -4.80 29.58 2.78
CA ALA A 18 -5.17 28.17 2.93
C ALA A 18 -4.78 27.31 1.71
N ALA A 19 -4.62 27.93 0.53
CA ALA A 19 -4.22 27.24 -0.69
C ALA A 19 -2.70 27.03 -0.85
N VAL A 20 -1.85 27.66 -0.03
CA VAL A 20 -0.38 27.59 -0.14
C VAL A 20 0.26 26.64 0.89
N SER A 21 -0.51 26.04 1.77
CA SER A 21 0.01 25.14 2.81
C SER A 21 -0.02 23.65 2.41
N GLN A 22 -0.09 23.33 1.13
CA GLN A 22 0.24 21.98 0.66
C GLN A 22 1.70 21.94 0.26
N GLU A 23 2.54 21.72 1.24
CA GLU A 23 3.92 21.37 1.03
C GLU A 23 3.98 20.00 0.36
N ASN A 24 4.63 20.00 -0.78
CA ASN A 24 4.72 18.95 -1.78
C ASN A 24 5.56 17.77 -1.27
N THR A 25 5.00 16.93 -0.41
CA THR A 25 5.45 15.56 -0.28
C THR A 25 4.76 14.77 -1.39
N GLN A 26 5.46 14.54 -2.49
CA GLN A 26 4.97 13.74 -3.59
C GLN A 26 4.73 12.31 -3.12
N THR A 27 3.56 12.06 -2.56
CA THR A 27 2.96 10.76 -2.53
C THR A 27 2.04 10.73 -3.74
N GLU A 28 2.51 10.26 -4.87
CA GLU A 28 1.65 10.05 -6.03
C GLU A 28 0.69 8.91 -5.73
N ILE A 29 -0.54 9.24 -5.35
CA ILE A 29 -1.63 8.29 -5.28
C ILE A 29 -2.27 8.25 -6.67
N ALA A 30 -1.89 7.27 -7.48
CA ALA A 30 -2.57 7.01 -8.75
C ALA A 30 -3.84 6.19 -8.50
N ILE A 31 -5.02 6.81 -8.57
CA ILE A 31 -6.31 6.11 -8.57
C ILE A 31 -6.57 5.66 -10.02
N ILE A 32 -6.38 4.39 -10.31
CA ILE A 32 -6.66 3.81 -11.63
C ILE A 32 -8.07 3.22 -11.66
N ASN A 33 -8.89 3.71 -12.58
CA ASN A 33 -10.28 3.31 -12.75
C ASN A 33 -10.42 1.91 -13.40
N GLN A 34 -11.41 1.16 -13.02
CA GLN A 34 -11.62 -0.28 -12.90
C GLN A 34 -11.63 -1.16 -14.16
N ASN A 35 -11.29 -0.72 -15.36
CA ASN A 35 -11.54 -1.56 -16.55
C ASN A 35 -10.30 -2.05 -17.31
N LEU A 36 -9.10 -1.87 -16.78
CA LEU A 36 -7.86 -2.31 -17.44
C LEU A 36 -6.89 -2.90 -16.40
N ILE A 37 -7.25 -4.06 -15.84
CA ILE A 37 -6.27 -4.88 -15.14
C ILE A 37 -5.63 -5.80 -16.19
N ASP A 38 -4.81 -5.22 -17.01
CA ASP A 38 -3.81 -5.99 -17.72
C ASP A 38 -2.53 -5.95 -16.87
N TYR A 39 -1.92 -7.10 -16.63
CA TYR A 39 -0.70 -7.32 -15.82
C TYR A 39 0.54 -6.55 -16.32
N LYS A 40 0.35 -5.41 -16.94
CA LYS A 40 1.37 -4.59 -17.59
C LYS A 40 1.76 -3.34 -16.81
N LEU A 41 1.46 -3.30 -15.50
CA LEU A 41 1.82 -2.17 -14.63
C LEU A 41 3.34 -2.05 -14.35
N THR A 42 4.10 -3.09 -14.63
CA THR A 42 5.56 -3.09 -14.43
C THR A 42 6.34 -2.19 -15.39
N SER A 43 5.71 -1.64 -16.42
CA SER A 43 6.41 -0.82 -17.43
C SER A 43 6.28 0.70 -17.27
N ILE A 44 5.54 1.17 -16.27
CA ILE A 44 5.27 2.61 -16.09
C ILE A 44 6.09 3.22 -14.93
N ILE A 45 6.73 2.38 -14.12
CA ILE A 45 7.45 2.85 -12.94
C ILE A 45 8.89 3.24 -13.31
N PRO A 46 9.30 4.48 -13.08
CA PRO A 46 10.67 4.91 -13.34
C PRO A 46 11.66 4.08 -12.51
N GLN A 47 12.81 3.75 -13.06
CA GLN A 47 13.82 2.89 -12.42
C GLN A 47 14.56 3.52 -11.22
N THR A 48 14.17 4.72 -10.80
CA THR A 48 14.75 5.40 -9.65
C THR A 48 13.64 5.74 -8.66
N HIS A 49 13.25 4.75 -7.82
CA HIS A 49 12.22 5.00 -6.82
C HIS A 49 12.83 5.31 -5.48
N THR A 50 12.30 6.31 -4.83
CA THR A 50 12.59 6.49 -3.42
C THR A 50 11.58 5.71 -2.55
N ASN A 51 10.30 6.03 -2.63
CA ASN A 51 9.25 5.25 -1.95
C ASN A 51 7.94 5.41 -2.74
N ILE A 52 7.39 4.31 -3.23
CA ILE A 52 6.15 4.29 -3.99
C ILE A 52 5.20 3.25 -3.39
N THR A 53 3.98 3.66 -3.10
CA THR A 53 2.91 2.76 -2.69
C THR A 53 1.71 2.98 -3.60
N ILE A 54 1.27 1.91 -4.28
CA ILE A 54 0.10 1.90 -5.15
C ILE A 54 -0.95 1.03 -4.49
N ILE A 55 -2.10 1.62 -4.16
CA ILE A 55 -3.20 0.92 -3.51
C ILE A 55 -4.44 1.02 -4.39
N THR A 56 -5.02 -0.13 -4.72
CA THR A 56 -6.30 -0.24 -5.40
C THR A 56 -7.27 -1.05 -4.54
N GLN A 57 -8.34 -0.42 -4.08
CA GLN A 57 -9.36 -1.05 -3.23
C GLN A 57 -10.72 -0.95 -3.92
N ILE A 58 -11.35 -2.11 -4.16
CA ILE A 58 -12.66 -2.22 -4.80
C ILE A 58 -13.58 -2.97 -3.85
N GLY A 59 -14.74 -2.38 -3.54
CA GLY A 59 -15.69 -2.93 -2.58
C GLY A 59 -15.75 -2.11 -1.29
N ASN A 60 -16.27 -2.70 -0.22
CA ASN A 60 -16.54 -1.98 1.02
C ASN A 60 -15.69 -2.50 2.17
N GLN A 61 -15.31 -1.60 3.08
CA GLN A 61 -14.64 -1.94 4.34
C GLN A 61 -13.31 -2.69 4.17
N ASN A 62 -12.62 -2.44 3.05
CA ASN A 62 -11.24 -2.88 2.90
C ASN A 62 -10.32 -1.95 3.71
N PHE A 63 -9.33 -2.53 4.35
CA PHE A 63 -8.39 -1.83 5.22
C PHE A 63 -6.96 -2.07 4.79
N ASN A 64 -6.14 -1.02 4.82
CA ASN A 64 -4.70 -1.15 4.60
C ASN A 64 -3.94 -0.24 5.56
N GLN A 65 -2.91 -0.79 6.18
CA GLN A 65 -1.97 -0.05 7.00
C GLN A 65 -0.55 -0.47 6.64
N ASN A 66 0.28 0.48 6.22
CA ASN A 66 1.69 0.25 5.91
C ASN A 66 2.54 1.20 6.75
N THR A 67 3.64 0.69 7.28
CA THR A 67 4.68 1.50 7.90
C THR A 67 6.01 0.95 7.41
N ILE A 68 6.67 1.63 6.49
CA ILE A 68 7.90 1.13 5.87
C ILE A 68 8.99 2.17 6.03
N ILE A 69 10.09 1.79 6.64
CA ILE A 69 11.27 2.62 6.83
C ILE A 69 12.40 2.04 5.97
N ALA A 70 12.20 2.07 4.66
CA ALA A 70 13.18 1.58 3.69
C ALA A 70 13.86 2.75 2.97
N ASN A 71 15.07 2.55 2.49
CA ASN A 71 15.74 3.51 1.62
C ASN A 71 15.03 3.61 0.26
N GLN A 72 14.47 2.48 -0.19
CA GLN A 72 13.64 2.40 -1.40
C GLN A 72 12.50 1.41 -1.16
N SER A 73 11.31 1.74 -1.60
CA SER A 73 10.18 0.80 -1.52
C SER A 73 9.25 0.94 -2.72
N LEU A 74 8.76 -0.21 -3.18
CA LEU A 74 7.67 -0.32 -4.13
C LEU A 74 6.65 -1.31 -3.58
N ILE A 75 5.46 -0.81 -3.25
CA ILE A 75 4.37 -1.64 -2.76
C ILE A 75 3.19 -1.49 -3.71
N GLN A 76 2.70 -2.62 -4.18
CA GLN A 76 1.52 -2.70 -5.01
C GLN A 76 0.48 -3.57 -4.29
N LEU A 77 -0.61 -2.96 -3.85
CA LEU A 77 -1.71 -3.63 -3.18
C LEU A 77 -2.99 -3.53 -4.00
N TYR A 78 -3.58 -4.68 -4.27
CA TYR A 78 -4.89 -4.80 -4.89
C TYR A 78 -5.84 -5.59 -4.00
N GLN A 79 -6.93 -4.96 -3.54
CA GLN A 79 -7.99 -5.59 -2.76
C GLN A 79 -9.31 -5.48 -3.52
N ASN A 80 -9.90 -6.61 -3.86
CA ASN A 80 -11.18 -6.69 -4.52
C ASN A 80 -12.15 -7.57 -3.71
N GLY A 81 -13.25 -6.99 -3.25
CA GLY A 81 -14.23 -7.61 -2.39
C GLY A 81 -14.47 -6.77 -1.14
N HIS A 82 -14.86 -7.41 -0.05
CA HIS A 82 -15.25 -6.73 1.16
C HIS A 82 -14.45 -7.20 2.37
N PHE A 83 -14.21 -6.33 3.34
CA PHE A 83 -13.56 -6.67 4.61
C PHE A 83 -12.15 -7.26 4.47
N ASN A 84 -11.43 -7.01 3.37
CA ASN A 84 -10.06 -7.43 3.25
C ASN A 84 -9.15 -6.51 4.06
N SER A 85 -8.13 -7.08 4.69
CA SER A 85 -7.22 -6.34 5.56
C SER A 85 -5.76 -6.66 5.25
N THR A 86 -4.93 -5.63 5.16
CA THR A 86 -3.49 -5.74 5.04
C THR A 86 -2.84 -4.85 6.08
N ASP A 87 -1.96 -5.43 6.90
CA ASP A 87 -1.18 -4.75 7.92
C ASP A 87 0.29 -5.15 7.77
N ILE A 88 1.13 -4.18 7.41
CA ILE A 88 2.55 -4.39 7.11
C ILE A 88 3.37 -3.40 7.94
N TYR A 89 4.34 -3.91 8.65
CA TYR A 89 5.37 -3.12 9.30
C TYR A 89 6.74 -3.65 8.85
N ARG A 90 7.61 -2.80 8.33
CA ARG A 90 8.95 -3.20 7.89
C ARG A 90 9.99 -2.18 8.33
N VAL A 91 11.22 -2.59 8.38
CA VAL A 91 12.43 -1.75 8.50
C VAL A 91 13.51 -2.42 7.68
N GLU A 92 13.42 -2.33 6.36
CA GLU A 92 14.29 -3.01 5.40
C GLU A 92 15.02 -1.99 4.51
N ALA A 93 16.12 -2.40 3.87
CA ALA A 93 16.89 -1.49 3.01
C ALA A 93 16.23 -1.24 1.64
N GLU A 94 15.63 -2.26 1.06
CA GLU A 94 14.93 -2.22 -0.22
C GLU A 94 13.73 -3.16 -0.17
N VAL A 95 12.55 -2.67 -0.58
CA VAL A 95 11.31 -3.45 -0.53
C VAL A 95 10.60 -3.37 -1.87
N ASN A 96 10.32 -4.53 -2.46
CA ASN A 96 9.41 -4.72 -3.58
C ASN A 96 8.33 -5.71 -3.15
N GLU A 97 7.10 -5.26 -3.03
CA GLU A 97 6.03 -6.09 -2.52
C GLU A 97 4.78 -6.00 -3.38
N PHE A 98 4.26 -7.17 -3.73
CA PHE A 98 3.07 -7.32 -4.53
C PHE A 98 2.01 -8.14 -3.79
N ILE A 99 0.85 -7.52 -3.55
CA ILE A 99 -0.24 -8.10 -2.78
C ILE A 99 -1.53 -8.09 -3.58
N ILE A 100 -2.18 -9.24 -3.66
CA ILE A 100 -3.53 -9.39 -4.21
C ILE A 100 -4.42 -10.09 -3.19
N GLN A 101 -5.57 -9.49 -2.88
CA GLN A 101 -6.65 -10.09 -2.13
C GLN A 101 -7.94 -10.01 -2.94
N ASN A 102 -8.38 -11.15 -3.48
CA ASN A 102 -9.65 -11.29 -4.21
C ASN A 102 -10.60 -12.15 -3.41
N GLY A 103 -11.75 -11.59 -3.02
CA GLY A 103 -12.77 -12.21 -2.18
C GLY A 103 -13.00 -11.40 -0.92
N ASN A 104 -13.57 -12.01 0.11
CA ASN A 104 -13.99 -11.30 1.30
C ASN A 104 -13.26 -11.79 2.55
N GLY A 105 -13.00 -10.88 3.48
CA GLY A 105 -12.45 -11.22 4.78
C GLY A 105 -11.02 -11.76 4.76
N ASN A 106 -10.28 -11.55 3.67
CA ASN A 106 -8.89 -11.98 3.59
C ASN A 106 -7.98 -11.07 4.42
N THR A 107 -7.00 -11.65 5.10
CA THR A 107 -6.12 -10.91 5.98
C THR A 107 -4.65 -11.23 5.67
N ILE A 108 -3.84 -10.19 5.55
CA ILE A 108 -2.38 -10.29 5.56
C ILE A 108 -1.87 -9.49 6.74
N HIS A 109 -1.08 -10.14 7.58
CA HIS A 109 -0.35 -9.50 8.66
C HIS A 109 1.13 -9.84 8.53
N GLU A 110 1.94 -8.81 8.40
CA GLU A 110 3.37 -8.92 8.26
C GLU A 110 4.07 -8.02 9.27
N MET A 111 5.15 -8.48 9.83
CA MET A 111 6.07 -7.70 10.61
C MET A 111 7.48 -8.18 10.33
N SER A 112 8.32 -7.30 9.85
CA SER A 112 9.73 -7.58 9.61
C SER A 112 10.56 -6.55 10.38
N ILE A 113 11.61 -6.94 11.05
CA ILE A 113 12.51 -6.04 11.75
C ILE A 113 13.94 -6.41 11.36
N GLY A 114 14.49 -5.66 10.43
CA GLY A 114 15.91 -5.53 10.16
C GLY A 114 16.74 -6.78 9.88
N ASN A 115 16.82 -7.17 8.62
CA ASN A 115 18.07 -7.57 8.01
C ASN A 115 18.14 -6.83 6.68
N TYR A 116 19.17 -6.06 6.46
CA TYR A 116 19.32 -5.04 5.43
C TYR A 116 19.38 -5.57 3.99
N ASN A 117 18.58 -6.55 3.68
CA ASN A 117 18.54 -7.20 2.38
C ASN A 117 17.35 -6.67 1.55
N THR A 118 17.40 -6.91 0.26
CA THR A 118 16.29 -6.65 -0.65
C THR A 118 15.18 -7.67 -0.38
N ILE A 119 13.95 -7.22 -0.22
CA ILE A 119 12.75 -8.04 -0.10
C ILE A 119 11.95 -7.94 -1.38
N ASP A 120 11.61 -9.09 -1.98
CA ASP A 120 10.74 -9.22 -3.14
C ASP A 120 9.63 -10.25 -2.83
N ASN A 121 8.57 -9.79 -2.17
CA ASN A 121 7.50 -10.66 -1.69
C ASN A 121 6.24 -10.56 -2.54
N HIS A 122 5.63 -11.71 -2.80
CA HIS A 122 4.36 -11.81 -3.51
C HIS A 122 3.35 -12.59 -2.68
N TYR A 123 2.26 -11.95 -2.29
CA TYR A 123 1.15 -12.55 -1.56
C TYR A 123 -0.13 -12.50 -2.39
N ILE A 124 -0.72 -13.66 -2.65
CA ILE A 124 -1.95 -13.79 -3.43
C ILE A 124 -2.96 -14.60 -2.65
N GLN A 125 -4.11 -14.03 -2.37
CA GLN A 125 -5.25 -14.69 -1.74
C GLN A 125 -6.46 -14.61 -2.67
N ASN A 126 -6.91 -15.75 -3.17
CA ASN A 126 -8.12 -15.88 -3.97
C ASN A 126 -9.13 -16.76 -3.22
N GLY A 127 -10.26 -16.18 -2.85
CA GLY A 127 -11.32 -16.79 -2.05
C GLY A 127 -11.58 -16.02 -0.76
N ASP A 128 -12.30 -16.61 0.16
CA ASP A 128 -12.80 -15.91 1.34
C ASP A 128 -12.12 -16.37 2.64
N ASN A 129 -11.96 -15.44 3.59
CA ASN A 129 -11.46 -15.68 4.94
C ASN A 129 -10.07 -16.36 4.99
N ASN A 130 -9.21 -16.05 4.05
CA ASN A 130 -7.84 -16.56 4.04
C ASN A 130 -6.93 -15.67 4.89
N ARG A 131 -5.92 -16.27 5.51
CA ARG A 131 -4.97 -15.55 6.34
C ARG A 131 -3.53 -15.89 5.96
N ILE A 132 -2.71 -14.86 5.79
CA ILE A 132 -1.25 -14.95 5.72
C ILE A 132 -0.69 -14.17 6.91
N THR A 133 0.24 -14.78 7.64
CA THR A 133 0.97 -14.11 8.71
C THR A 133 2.45 -14.38 8.51
N SER A 134 3.27 -13.34 8.43
CA SER A 134 4.71 -13.44 8.23
C SER A 134 5.45 -12.66 9.31
N PHE A 135 6.39 -13.28 9.99
CA PHE A 135 7.22 -12.65 11.01
C PHE A 135 8.70 -12.82 10.70
N GLY A 136 9.43 -11.73 10.89
CA GLY A 136 10.87 -11.69 10.71
C GLY A 136 11.29 -11.69 9.24
N SER A 137 12.59 -11.55 9.01
CA SER A 137 13.22 -11.63 7.70
C SER A 137 14.53 -12.39 7.77
N ASN A 138 14.81 -13.16 6.73
CA ASN A 138 16.07 -13.85 6.49
C ASN A 138 16.21 -14.11 5.00
N THR A 139 17.26 -14.79 4.57
CA THR A 139 17.51 -15.09 3.16
C THR A 139 16.37 -15.88 2.47
N ILE A 140 15.56 -16.62 3.21
CA ILE A 140 14.40 -17.35 2.67
C ILE A 140 13.26 -16.36 2.36
N SER A 141 13.11 -15.31 3.17
CA SER A 141 12.07 -14.31 3.00
C SER A 141 12.40 -13.23 1.96
N GLU A 142 13.60 -13.22 1.39
CA GLU A 142 14.01 -12.26 0.35
C GLU A 142 13.17 -12.39 -0.94
N ASN A 143 12.62 -13.57 -1.22
CA ASN A 143 11.81 -13.86 -2.41
C ASN A 143 10.61 -14.75 -2.06
N LEU A 144 9.85 -14.36 -1.06
CA LEU A 144 8.75 -15.18 -0.55
C LEU A 144 7.52 -15.04 -1.44
N LYS A 145 7.04 -16.18 -1.98
CA LYS A 145 5.81 -16.24 -2.76
C LYS A 145 4.80 -17.14 -2.08
N ILE A 146 3.67 -16.57 -1.67
CA ILE A 146 2.57 -17.31 -1.07
C ILE A 146 1.31 -17.08 -1.90
N GLN A 147 0.72 -18.18 -2.38
CA GLN A 147 -0.55 -18.14 -3.07
C GLN A 147 -1.54 -19.08 -2.39
N ILE A 148 -2.70 -18.54 -2.02
CA ILE A 148 -3.84 -19.29 -1.50
C ILE A 148 -4.95 -19.23 -2.52
N ASN A 149 -5.45 -20.40 -2.96
CA ASN A 149 -6.64 -20.52 -3.79
C ASN A 149 -7.66 -21.38 -3.05
N GLY A 150 -8.68 -20.75 -2.49
CA GLY A 150 -9.71 -21.42 -1.67
C GLY A 150 -10.14 -20.56 -0.51
N ASN A 151 -10.89 -21.15 0.42
CA ASN A 151 -11.48 -20.41 1.54
C ASN A 151 -10.96 -20.94 2.87
N ASN A 152 -10.95 -20.08 3.88
CA ASN A 152 -10.63 -20.42 5.27
C ASN A 152 -9.22 -21.04 5.45
N ALA A 153 -8.29 -20.73 4.58
CA ALA A 153 -6.93 -21.22 4.67
C ALA A 153 -6.04 -20.24 5.47
N SER A 154 -5.07 -20.79 6.19
CA SER A 154 -4.11 -19.99 6.97
C SER A 154 -2.69 -20.46 6.71
N VAL A 155 -1.80 -19.52 6.46
CA VAL A 155 -0.35 -19.73 6.32
C VAL A 155 0.37 -18.84 7.33
N ILE A 156 1.28 -19.43 8.10
CA ILE A 156 2.14 -18.71 9.03
C ILE A 156 3.60 -18.99 8.63
N VAL A 157 4.34 -17.91 8.39
CA VAL A 157 5.78 -17.95 8.12
C VAL A 157 6.51 -17.29 9.28
N ILE A 158 7.49 -17.97 9.84
CA ILE A 158 8.34 -17.45 10.92
C ILE A 158 9.79 -17.57 10.46
N ASN A 159 10.40 -16.42 10.20
CA ASN A 159 11.81 -16.31 9.84
C ASN A 159 12.62 -15.90 11.07
N ARG A 160 13.73 -16.61 11.33
CA ARG A 160 14.62 -16.36 12.48
C ARG A 160 16.06 -16.20 12.02
#